data_c44fbf9145697897353b540d4a509d85
#
_entry.id   c44fbf9145697897353b540d4a509d85
#
_cell.length_a   1.000
_cell.length_b   1.000
_cell.length_c   1.000
_cell.angle_alpha   90.00
_cell.angle_beta   90.00
_cell.angle_gamma   90.00
#
_symmetry.space_group_name_H-M   'P 1'
#
loop_
_entity.id
_entity.type
_entity.pdbx_description
1 polymer ?
#
loop_
_entity_poly.entity_id
_entity_poly.type
_entity_poly.pdbx_seq_one_letter_code
_entity_poly.pdbx_strand_id
1 'polypeptide(L)'
;LALASVLATPLHAEDFSADICIYGGTSAGVVAAVQGAKMGKSVILLEPGKHLGSMASEGLGGTDIDNHGPFQNSPAVGGLALEYYRRIAKAYGKEAQFEEMLRTKEKKSGLWRFEPSVAEKVFDEWAAEAKVRVIKGARLTDEKSATKNGATLASIRTVGGDTISAKVFIDATFEGDLLAAAGVSYTVGREGNAKYGETLNGIVTTTKHSQFEKKIDPYKTPGDPNSGLIFGVSDEAIGENGAPSPAIQAFAFRNNFTKTP
;
A
#
# COMPACT_ATOMS: atom_id res chain seq x y z
N LEU A 1 -8.22 -33.36 35.02
CA LEU A 1 -7.89 -32.27 34.10
C LEU A 1 -6.63 -32.66 33.30
N ALA A 2 -6.79 -33.13 32.06
CA ALA A 2 -5.70 -33.40 31.15
C ALA A 2 -5.26 -32.10 30.48
N LEU A 3 -4.04 -31.63 30.75
CA LEU A 3 -3.40 -30.56 30.01
C LEU A 3 -3.04 -31.11 28.64
N ALA A 4 -3.76 -30.66 27.60
CA ALA A 4 -3.32 -30.87 26.23
C ALA A 4 -2.18 -29.88 25.93
N SER A 5 -0.93 -30.39 25.96
CA SER A 5 0.21 -29.64 25.45
C SER A 5 0.05 -29.50 23.92
N VAL A 6 -0.27 -28.31 23.48
CA VAL A 6 -0.16 -27.94 22.07
C VAL A 6 1.32 -27.93 21.72
N LEU A 7 1.78 -28.98 21.07
CA LEU A 7 3.10 -29.02 20.43
C LEU A 7 3.09 -27.99 19.30
N ALA A 8 3.63 -26.80 19.57
CA ALA A 8 3.97 -25.86 18.53
C ALA A 8 5.02 -26.53 17.62
N THR A 9 4.64 -26.91 16.42
CA THR A 9 5.62 -27.31 15.41
C THR A 9 6.60 -26.15 15.22
N PRO A 10 7.93 -26.40 15.32
CA PRO A 10 8.88 -25.33 15.06
C PRO A 10 8.65 -24.81 13.65
N LEU A 11 8.45 -23.50 13.49
CA LEU A 11 8.53 -22.85 12.19
C LEU A 11 9.92 -23.17 11.63
N HIS A 12 9.96 -23.96 10.57
CA HIS A 12 11.22 -24.28 9.91
C HIS A 12 11.58 -23.06 9.07
N ALA A 13 12.64 -22.36 9.45
CA ALA A 13 13.21 -21.28 8.66
C ALA A 13 13.71 -21.85 7.31
N GLU A 14 13.35 -21.22 6.22
CA GLU A 14 13.75 -21.63 4.88
C GLU A 14 14.64 -20.58 4.22
N ASP A 15 15.56 -21.04 3.38
CA ASP A 15 16.38 -20.19 2.53
C ASP A 15 15.83 -20.17 1.11
N PHE A 16 15.57 -18.98 0.61
CA PHE A 16 15.05 -18.73 -0.73
C PHE A 16 16.03 -17.96 -1.59
N SER A 17 16.00 -18.18 -2.89
CA SER A 17 16.79 -17.42 -3.87
C SER A 17 15.98 -17.11 -5.12
N ALA A 18 16.12 -15.89 -5.65
CA ALA A 18 15.49 -15.45 -6.87
C ALA A 18 16.33 -14.41 -7.62
N ASP A 19 15.92 -14.06 -8.85
CA ASP A 19 16.50 -12.91 -9.54
C ASP A 19 16.02 -11.60 -8.90
N ILE A 20 14.72 -11.56 -8.50
CA ILE A 20 14.08 -10.38 -7.94
C ILE A 20 13.34 -10.78 -6.66
N CYS A 21 13.62 -10.05 -5.58
CA CYS A 21 12.84 -10.08 -4.35
C CYS A 21 12.10 -8.75 -4.20
N ILE A 22 10.78 -8.82 -4.05
CA ILE A 22 9.92 -7.65 -3.83
C ILE A 22 9.37 -7.75 -2.42
N TYR A 23 9.55 -6.69 -1.64
CA TYR A 23 9.01 -6.56 -0.30
C TYR A 23 7.84 -5.58 -0.29
N GLY A 24 6.66 -6.05 0.11
CA GLY A 24 5.37 -5.37 0.07
C GLY A 24 4.50 -5.89 -1.07
N GLY A 25 3.46 -6.69 -0.71
CA GLY A 25 2.45 -7.20 -1.64
C GLY A 25 1.38 -6.17 -1.99
N THR A 26 1.74 -4.89 -2.03
CA THR A 26 0.86 -3.81 -2.48
C THR A 26 0.48 -3.99 -3.95
N SER A 27 -0.48 -3.21 -4.43
CA SER A 27 -0.81 -3.21 -5.87
C SER A 27 0.43 -2.98 -6.75
N ALA A 28 1.34 -2.10 -6.31
CA ALA A 28 2.62 -1.85 -7.00
C ALA A 28 3.55 -3.07 -6.94
N GLY A 29 3.65 -3.72 -5.77
CA GLY A 29 4.47 -4.91 -5.59
C GLY A 29 4.01 -6.08 -6.44
N VAL A 30 2.70 -6.35 -6.50
CA VAL A 30 2.13 -7.40 -7.36
C VAL A 30 2.41 -7.11 -8.84
N VAL A 31 2.19 -5.87 -9.29
CA VAL A 31 2.43 -5.49 -10.69
C VAL A 31 3.92 -5.59 -11.04
N ALA A 32 4.81 -5.18 -10.14
CA ALA A 32 6.26 -5.34 -10.34
C ALA A 32 6.65 -6.82 -10.41
N ALA A 33 6.07 -7.68 -9.57
CA ALA A 33 6.31 -9.12 -9.58
C ALA A 33 5.85 -9.77 -10.88
N VAL A 34 4.64 -9.45 -11.33
CA VAL A 34 4.09 -9.93 -12.61
C VAL A 34 4.97 -9.48 -13.77
N GLN A 35 5.40 -8.22 -13.78
CA GLN A 35 6.28 -7.72 -14.85
C GLN A 35 7.63 -8.42 -14.83
N GLY A 36 8.25 -8.60 -13.67
CA GLY A 36 9.51 -9.35 -13.54
C GLY A 36 9.39 -10.77 -14.09
N ALA A 37 8.30 -11.47 -13.75
CA ALA A 37 8.03 -12.82 -14.25
C ALA A 37 7.79 -12.83 -15.77
N LYS A 38 7.05 -11.87 -16.32
CA LYS A 38 6.87 -11.70 -17.79
C LYS A 38 8.20 -11.47 -18.52
N MET A 39 9.19 -10.90 -17.84
CA MET A 39 10.56 -10.74 -18.36
C MET A 39 11.44 -12.00 -18.19
N GLY A 40 10.86 -13.13 -17.79
CA GLY A 40 11.56 -14.41 -17.60
C GLY A 40 12.45 -14.46 -16.35
N LYS A 41 12.20 -13.61 -15.37
CA LYS A 41 12.94 -13.63 -14.10
C LYS A 41 12.23 -14.51 -13.08
N SER A 42 13.01 -15.16 -12.22
CA SER A 42 12.47 -15.75 -10.99
C SER A 42 12.15 -14.65 -10.00
N VAL A 43 10.93 -14.66 -9.44
CA VAL A 43 10.44 -13.60 -8.57
C VAL A 43 9.87 -14.16 -7.28
N ILE A 44 10.27 -13.58 -6.16
CA ILE A 44 9.66 -13.78 -4.85
C ILE A 44 9.03 -12.47 -4.42
N LEU A 45 7.75 -12.54 -4.06
CA LEU A 45 6.97 -11.42 -3.48
C LEU A 45 6.71 -11.73 -2.02
N LEU A 46 7.23 -10.90 -1.14
CA LEU A 46 7.03 -10.96 0.30
C LEU A 46 5.94 -9.97 0.71
N GLU A 47 4.90 -10.46 1.36
CA GLU A 47 3.85 -9.62 1.94
C GLU A 47 3.94 -9.68 3.47
N PRO A 48 4.18 -8.54 4.16
CA PRO A 48 4.24 -8.49 5.63
C PRO A 48 2.93 -8.90 6.31
N GLY A 49 1.81 -8.63 5.68
CA GLY A 49 0.46 -8.95 6.13
C GLY A 49 -0.07 -10.26 5.56
N LYS A 50 -1.38 -10.30 5.36
CA LYS A 50 -2.10 -11.48 4.89
C LYS A 50 -2.72 -11.30 3.49
N HIS A 51 -2.84 -10.07 3.02
CA HIS A 51 -3.64 -9.70 1.85
C HIS A 51 -2.77 -9.06 0.77
N LEU A 52 -2.89 -9.54 -0.48
CA LEU A 52 -2.26 -8.86 -1.61
C LEU A 52 -3.15 -7.70 -2.08
N GLY A 53 -2.51 -6.62 -2.52
CA GLY A 53 -3.19 -5.44 -3.04
C GLY A 53 -3.25 -4.27 -2.06
N SER A 54 -3.01 -4.51 -0.75
CA SER A 54 -3.02 -3.50 0.31
C SER A 54 -4.28 -2.62 0.26
N MET A 55 -4.19 -1.31 0.09
CA MET A 55 -5.38 -0.43 0.08
C MET A 55 -6.50 -0.91 -0.84
N ALA A 56 -6.19 -1.53 -1.97
CA ALA A 56 -7.20 -2.03 -2.90
C ALA A 56 -7.99 -3.21 -2.31
N SER A 57 -7.35 -4.08 -1.53
CA SER A 57 -7.94 -5.27 -0.92
C SER A 57 -8.38 -5.06 0.54
N GLU A 58 -7.89 -4.00 1.19
CA GLU A 58 -8.10 -3.74 2.61
C GLU A 58 -9.05 -2.56 2.89
N GLY A 59 -9.83 -2.12 1.92
CA GLY A 59 -10.95 -1.22 2.19
C GLY A 59 -11.15 -0.04 1.25
N LEU A 60 -10.26 0.25 0.31
CA LEU A 60 -10.44 1.41 -0.56
C LEU A 60 -11.68 1.28 -1.46
N GLY A 61 -11.83 0.17 -2.20
CA GLY A 61 -13.03 -0.18 -2.99
C GLY A 61 -13.43 0.80 -4.10
N GLY A 62 -12.99 2.02 -4.02
CA GLY A 62 -13.25 3.08 -4.98
C GLY A 62 -11.96 3.66 -5.52
N THR A 63 -12.03 4.24 -6.71
CA THR A 63 -10.91 4.90 -7.35
C THR A 63 -11.27 6.32 -7.72
N ASP A 64 -10.26 7.16 -7.94
CA ASP A 64 -10.44 8.52 -8.46
C ASP A 64 -10.44 8.57 -9.99
N ILE A 65 -10.54 7.39 -10.63
CA ILE A 65 -10.66 7.32 -12.08
C ILE A 65 -12.07 7.74 -12.49
N ASP A 66 -12.15 8.81 -13.25
CA ASP A 66 -13.38 9.40 -13.79
C ASP A 66 -14.47 9.75 -12.76
N ASN A 67 -14.12 9.93 -11.48
CA ASN A 67 -15.11 10.19 -10.42
C ASN A 67 -15.29 11.68 -10.07
N HIS A 68 -14.52 12.59 -10.69
CA HIS A 68 -14.60 14.03 -10.43
C HIS A 68 -15.26 14.80 -11.57
N GLY A 69 -16.45 15.37 -11.33
CA GLY A 69 -17.13 16.33 -12.20
C GLY A 69 -16.88 16.15 -13.71
N PRO A 70 -16.49 17.19 -14.43
CA PRO A 70 -16.22 17.12 -15.86
C PRO A 70 -14.85 16.48 -16.20
N PHE A 71 -13.98 16.28 -15.22
CA PHE A 71 -12.64 15.77 -15.45
C PHE A 71 -12.66 14.27 -15.80
N GLN A 72 -11.96 13.90 -16.86
CA GLN A 72 -11.78 12.52 -17.28
C GLN A 72 -10.28 12.20 -17.29
N ASN A 73 -9.85 11.27 -16.45
CA ASN A 73 -8.46 10.83 -16.34
C ASN A 73 -8.23 9.38 -16.79
N SER A 74 -9.29 8.64 -17.10
CA SER A 74 -9.18 7.26 -17.60
C SER A 74 -8.26 7.09 -18.82
N PRO A 75 -8.16 8.05 -19.79
CA PRO A 75 -7.24 7.90 -20.91
C PRO A 75 -5.75 7.82 -20.51
N ALA A 76 -5.39 8.25 -19.30
CA ALA A 76 -4.03 8.15 -18.80
C ALA A 76 -3.70 6.76 -18.21
N VAL A 77 -4.71 5.91 -17.97
CA VAL A 77 -4.51 4.57 -17.41
C VAL A 77 -4.09 3.61 -18.52
N GLY A 78 -2.91 3.00 -18.37
CA GLY A 78 -2.37 2.11 -19.39
C GLY A 78 -1.57 0.94 -18.80
N GLY A 79 -0.93 0.16 -19.66
CA GLY A 79 -0.06 -0.95 -19.27
C GLY A 79 -0.72 -1.96 -18.33
N LEU A 80 0.02 -2.42 -17.34
CA LEU A 80 -0.47 -3.39 -16.36
C LEU A 80 -1.56 -2.83 -15.43
N ALA A 81 -1.60 -1.52 -15.20
CA ALA A 81 -2.70 -0.92 -14.47
C ALA A 81 -4.04 -1.11 -15.22
N LEU A 82 -4.05 -0.89 -16.54
CA LEU A 82 -5.24 -1.15 -17.36
C LEU A 82 -5.58 -2.64 -17.41
N GLU A 83 -4.57 -3.52 -17.47
CA GLU A 83 -4.79 -4.97 -17.40
C GLU A 83 -5.46 -5.38 -16.08
N TYR A 84 -5.05 -4.79 -14.95
CA TYR A 84 -5.72 -5.01 -13.67
C TYR A 84 -7.21 -4.69 -13.74
N TYR A 85 -7.59 -3.52 -14.27
CA TYR A 85 -9.00 -3.16 -14.39
C TYR A 85 -9.78 -4.02 -15.39
N ARG A 86 -9.14 -4.54 -16.45
CA ARG A 86 -9.73 -5.55 -17.32
C ARG A 86 -10.04 -6.84 -16.56
N ARG A 87 -9.13 -7.27 -15.68
CA ARG A 87 -9.34 -8.45 -14.81
C ARG A 87 -10.47 -8.22 -13.81
N ILE A 88 -10.55 -7.02 -13.24
CA ILE A 88 -11.68 -6.62 -12.40
C ILE A 88 -13.00 -6.68 -13.20
N ALA A 89 -13.05 -6.09 -14.38
CA ALA A 89 -14.24 -6.15 -15.23
C ALA A 89 -14.66 -7.59 -15.56
N LYS A 90 -13.68 -8.47 -15.82
CA LYS A 90 -13.89 -9.89 -16.03
C LYS A 90 -14.49 -10.56 -14.81
N ALA A 91 -13.98 -10.30 -13.63
CA ALA A 91 -14.52 -10.84 -12.38
C ALA A 91 -15.99 -10.48 -12.15
N TYR A 92 -16.44 -9.35 -12.69
CA TYR A 92 -17.85 -8.92 -12.65
C TYR A 92 -18.67 -9.28 -13.90
N GLY A 93 -18.10 -9.99 -14.88
CA GLY A 93 -18.78 -10.26 -16.16
C GLY A 93 -19.09 -9.02 -16.99
N LYS A 94 -18.27 -7.97 -16.85
CA LYS A 94 -18.46 -6.65 -17.51
C LYS A 94 -17.39 -6.33 -18.56
N GLU A 95 -16.66 -7.31 -19.06
CA GLU A 95 -15.56 -7.11 -20.00
C GLU A 95 -15.99 -6.35 -21.24
N ALA A 96 -17.09 -6.77 -21.87
CA ALA A 96 -17.59 -6.11 -23.09
C ALA A 96 -17.95 -4.64 -22.83
N GLN A 97 -18.57 -4.35 -21.69
CA GLN A 97 -18.92 -2.99 -21.30
C GLN A 97 -17.67 -2.13 -21.02
N PHE A 98 -16.66 -2.72 -20.43
CA PHE A 98 -15.40 -2.05 -20.11
C PHE A 98 -14.62 -1.72 -21.40
N GLU A 99 -14.47 -2.67 -22.33
CA GLU A 99 -13.81 -2.45 -23.61
C GLU A 99 -14.57 -1.43 -24.48
N GLU A 100 -15.90 -1.47 -24.48
CA GLU A 100 -16.71 -0.47 -25.17
C GLU A 100 -16.51 0.93 -24.59
N MET A 101 -16.46 1.07 -23.27
CA MET A 101 -16.15 2.33 -22.61
C MET A 101 -14.77 2.86 -23.03
N LEU A 102 -13.75 2.00 -23.08
CA LEU A 102 -12.41 2.39 -23.52
C LEU A 102 -12.40 2.84 -25.00
N ARG A 103 -13.13 2.13 -25.86
CA ARG A 103 -13.23 2.41 -27.29
C ARG A 103 -13.96 3.72 -27.56
N THR A 104 -15.06 3.97 -26.87
CA THR A 104 -15.87 5.19 -27.03
C THR A 104 -15.34 6.38 -26.27
N LYS A 105 -14.37 6.15 -25.37
CA LYS A 105 -13.85 7.16 -24.43
C LYS A 105 -14.95 7.77 -23.57
N GLU A 106 -15.98 6.97 -23.26
CA GLU A 106 -17.08 7.41 -22.41
C GLU A 106 -16.66 7.41 -20.94
N LYS A 107 -17.09 8.45 -20.22
CA LYS A 107 -16.82 8.55 -18.79
C LYS A 107 -17.78 7.67 -17.98
N LYS A 108 -17.31 6.53 -17.49
CA LYS A 108 -18.11 5.57 -16.68
C LYS A 108 -17.37 5.20 -15.38
N SER A 109 -17.36 6.09 -14.41
CA SER A 109 -16.66 5.89 -13.13
C SER A 109 -17.01 4.57 -12.42
N GLY A 110 -18.24 4.08 -12.58
CA GLY A 110 -18.69 2.84 -11.97
C GLY A 110 -17.98 1.58 -12.45
N LEU A 111 -17.39 1.60 -13.67
CA LEU A 111 -16.64 0.45 -14.19
C LEU A 111 -15.20 0.36 -13.65
N TRP A 112 -14.73 1.39 -12.96
CA TRP A 112 -13.42 1.42 -12.30
C TRP A 112 -13.49 1.05 -10.81
N ARG A 113 -14.68 0.76 -10.29
CA ARG A 113 -14.90 0.41 -8.89
C ARG A 113 -14.91 -1.10 -8.69
N PHE A 114 -14.52 -1.52 -7.51
CA PHE A 114 -14.45 -2.93 -7.15
C PHE A 114 -14.63 -3.12 -5.65
N GLU A 115 -15.00 -4.34 -5.26
CA GLU A 115 -15.01 -4.77 -3.87
C GLU A 115 -13.61 -5.26 -3.47
N PRO A 116 -13.18 -5.00 -2.22
CA PRO A 116 -11.85 -5.41 -1.73
C PRO A 116 -11.55 -6.90 -1.92
N SER A 117 -12.53 -7.77 -1.65
CA SER A 117 -12.38 -9.22 -1.84
C SER A 117 -12.16 -9.63 -3.29
N VAL A 118 -12.80 -8.91 -4.23
CA VAL A 118 -12.60 -9.14 -5.68
C VAL A 118 -11.23 -8.67 -6.10
N ALA A 119 -10.77 -7.53 -5.56
CA ALA A 119 -9.43 -7.02 -5.82
C ALA A 119 -8.35 -8.01 -5.36
N GLU A 120 -8.45 -8.52 -4.13
CA GLU A 120 -7.52 -9.50 -3.58
C GLU A 120 -7.48 -10.77 -4.44
N LYS A 121 -8.65 -11.32 -4.76
CA LYS A 121 -8.75 -12.49 -5.64
C LYS A 121 -8.03 -12.26 -6.98
N VAL A 122 -8.25 -11.11 -7.61
CA VAL A 122 -7.59 -10.77 -8.88
C VAL A 122 -6.07 -10.70 -8.72
N PHE A 123 -5.55 -10.12 -7.64
CA PHE A 123 -4.11 -10.05 -7.39
C PHE A 123 -3.51 -11.44 -7.11
N ASP A 124 -4.17 -12.27 -6.30
CA ASP A 124 -3.73 -13.63 -6.01
C ASP A 124 -3.69 -14.50 -7.29
N GLU A 125 -4.76 -14.45 -8.09
CA GLU A 125 -4.84 -15.18 -9.36
C GLU A 125 -3.78 -14.70 -10.35
N TRP A 126 -3.55 -13.40 -10.45
CA TRP A 126 -2.57 -12.82 -11.37
C TRP A 126 -1.13 -13.18 -10.99
N ALA A 127 -0.79 -13.14 -9.71
CA ALA A 127 0.50 -13.59 -9.21
C ALA A 127 0.72 -15.09 -9.48
N ALA A 128 -0.32 -15.92 -9.25
CA ALA A 128 -0.27 -17.35 -9.50
C ALA A 128 -0.10 -17.68 -11.01
N GLU A 129 -0.87 -17.02 -11.89
CA GLU A 129 -0.74 -17.16 -13.36
C GLU A 129 0.68 -16.81 -13.84
N ALA A 130 1.27 -15.77 -13.25
CA ALA A 130 2.62 -15.34 -13.56
C ALA A 130 3.72 -16.22 -12.90
N LYS A 131 3.32 -17.24 -12.11
CA LYS A 131 4.23 -18.13 -11.35
C LYS A 131 5.14 -17.38 -10.38
N VAL A 132 4.66 -16.29 -9.81
CA VAL A 132 5.33 -15.56 -8.74
C VAL A 132 5.23 -16.37 -7.46
N ARG A 133 6.36 -16.56 -6.76
CA ARG A 133 6.35 -17.15 -5.42
C ARG A 133 5.93 -16.07 -4.41
N VAL A 134 4.74 -16.21 -3.84
CA VAL A 134 4.23 -15.29 -2.82
C VAL A 134 4.43 -15.91 -1.43
N ILE A 135 4.98 -15.12 -0.50
CA ILE A 135 5.12 -15.51 0.92
C ILE A 135 4.41 -14.43 1.74
N LYS A 136 3.27 -14.79 2.33
CA LYS A 136 2.47 -13.89 3.20
C LYS A 136 2.94 -14.03 4.66
N GLY A 137 2.77 -12.98 5.46
CA GLY A 137 3.28 -12.91 6.84
C GLY A 137 4.80 -12.72 6.93
N ALA A 138 5.45 -12.39 5.83
CA ALA A 138 6.89 -12.28 5.69
C ALA A 138 7.42 -10.90 6.15
N ARG A 139 7.23 -10.58 7.42
CA ARG A 139 7.66 -9.31 7.99
C ARG A 139 9.18 -9.29 8.20
N LEU A 140 9.84 -8.17 7.92
CA LEU A 140 11.25 -7.97 8.30
C LEU A 140 11.40 -7.92 9.82
N THR A 141 12.54 -8.37 10.34
CA THR A 141 12.78 -8.43 11.80
C THR A 141 12.93 -7.04 12.41
N ASP A 142 13.83 -6.26 11.87
CA ASP A 142 14.21 -4.92 12.30
C ASP A 142 15.17 -4.30 11.27
N GLU A 143 15.84 -3.22 11.65
CA GLU A 143 16.88 -2.56 10.83
C GLU A 143 18.09 -3.47 10.50
N LYS A 144 18.26 -4.61 11.20
CA LYS A 144 19.33 -5.59 10.96
C LYS A 144 18.87 -6.76 10.08
N SER A 145 17.66 -6.72 9.59
CA SER A 145 17.13 -7.77 8.70
C SER A 145 17.83 -7.84 7.34
N ALA A 146 18.59 -6.81 6.96
CA ALA A 146 19.28 -6.72 5.67
C ALA A 146 20.77 -7.05 5.81
N THR A 147 21.27 -7.97 4.98
CA THR A 147 22.69 -8.30 4.87
C THR A 147 23.27 -7.67 3.61
N LYS A 148 24.36 -6.91 3.74
CA LYS A 148 25.02 -6.21 2.63
C LYS A 148 26.45 -6.67 2.44
N ASN A 149 26.88 -6.70 1.17
CA ASN A 149 28.25 -6.82 0.76
C ASN A 149 28.71 -5.48 0.15
N GLY A 150 29.32 -4.62 0.96
CA GLY A 150 29.59 -3.24 0.56
C GLY A 150 28.28 -2.47 0.31
N ALA A 151 28.09 -1.94 -0.89
CA ALA A 151 26.88 -1.24 -1.29
C ALA A 151 25.75 -2.16 -1.78
N THR A 152 26.03 -3.44 -2.00
CA THR A 152 25.07 -4.40 -2.56
C THR A 152 24.27 -5.09 -1.45
N LEU A 153 22.94 -5.02 -1.51
CA LEU A 153 22.06 -5.82 -0.67
C LEU A 153 22.10 -7.28 -1.16
N ALA A 154 22.52 -8.20 -0.30
CA ALA A 154 22.73 -9.61 -0.63
C ALA A 154 21.54 -10.48 -0.22
N SER A 155 20.97 -10.24 0.97
CA SER A 155 19.82 -10.97 1.48
C SER A 155 19.05 -10.16 2.52
N ILE A 156 17.83 -10.60 2.77
CA ILE A 156 16.97 -10.10 3.85
C ILE A 156 16.45 -11.27 4.68
N ARG A 157 16.10 -10.98 5.95
CA ARG A 157 15.59 -11.97 6.89
C ARG A 157 14.25 -11.57 7.47
N THR A 158 13.32 -12.52 7.51
CA THR A 158 11.98 -12.32 8.07
C THR A 158 11.92 -12.69 9.56
N VAL A 159 10.88 -12.23 10.24
CA VAL A 159 10.57 -12.62 11.64
C VAL A 159 10.38 -14.15 11.76
N GLY A 160 9.85 -14.79 10.71
CA GLY A 160 9.72 -16.25 10.65
C GLY A 160 11.05 -16.99 10.57
N GLY A 161 12.16 -16.28 10.39
CA GLY A 161 13.49 -16.82 10.26
C GLY A 161 13.95 -17.07 8.82
N ASP A 162 13.07 -16.95 7.85
CA ASP A 162 13.40 -17.15 6.43
C ASP A 162 14.45 -16.16 5.96
N THR A 163 15.38 -16.64 5.14
CA THR A 163 16.39 -15.80 4.47
C THR A 163 16.12 -15.77 2.98
N ILE A 164 16.01 -14.58 2.43
CA ILE A 164 15.75 -14.39 1.00
C ILE A 164 16.93 -13.69 0.36
N SER A 165 17.61 -14.38 -0.56
CA SER A 165 18.69 -13.83 -1.37
C SER A 165 18.18 -13.48 -2.76
N ALA A 166 18.62 -12.33 -3.31
CA ALA A 166 18.23 -11.92 -4.66
C ALA A 166 19.31 -11.05 -5.32
N LYS A 167 19.26 -10.95 -6.65
CA LYS A 167 20.12 -10.04 -7.42
C LYS A 167 19.61 -8.60 -7.37
N VAL A 168 18.27 -8.45 -7.29
CA VAL A 168 17.58 -7.16 -7.20
C VAL A 168 16.55 -7.23 -6.10
N PHE A 169 16.50 -6.19 -5.27
CA PHE A 169 15.47 -5.99 -4.25
C PHE A 169 14.65 -4.76 -4.60
N ILE A 170 13.34 -4.86 -4.44
CA ILE A 170 12.39 -3.76 -4.65
C ILE A 170 11.60 -3.59 -3.35
N ASP A 171 11.64 -2.39 -2.78
CA ASP A 171 10.72 -1.98 -1.73
C ASP A 171 9.45 -1.45 -2.39
N ALA A 172 8.34 -2.12 -2.17
CA ALA A 172 7.03 -1.76 -2.67
C ALA A 172 6.03 -1.48 -1.52
N THR A 173 6.56 -1.27 -0.31
CA THR A 173 5.74 -0.87 0.84
C THR A 173 5.40 0.61 0.77
N PHE A 174 4.44 1.05 1.57
CA PHE A 174 4.15 2.47 1.78
C PHE A 174 5.10 3.10 2.80
N GLU A 175 5.62 2.29 3.71
CA GLU A 175 6.44 2.70 4.85
C GLU A 175 7.93 2.81 4.50
N GLY A 176 8.41 2.08 3.49
CA GLY A 176 9.81 2.02 3.13
C GLY A 176 10.65 1.16 4.07
N ASP A 177 10.07 0.10 4.65
CA ASP A 177 10.73 -0.73 5.65
C ASP A 177 12.00 -1.40 5.13
N LEU A 178 11.98 -1.91 3.89
CA LEU A 178 13.17 -2.51 3.28
C LEU A 178 14.24 -1.44 2.96
N LEU A 179 13.81 -0.27 2.55
CA LEU A 179 14.71 0.87 2.30
C LEU A 179 15.45 1.26 3.58
N ALA A 180 14.74 1.35 4.70
CA ALA A 180 15.31 1.63 6.01
C ALA A 180 16.26 0.51 6.46
N ALA A 181 15.82 -0.76 6.37
CA ALA A 181 16.63 -1.93 6.71
C ALA A 181 17.92 -2.02 5.88
N ALA A 182 17.87 -1.63 4.62
CA ALA A 182 19.04 -1.58 3.73
C ALA A 182 19.98 -0.40 4.01
N GLY A 183 19.63 0.50 4.93
CA GLY A 183 20.44 1.67 5.30
C GLY A 183 20.50 2.72 4.18
N VAL A 184 19.45 2.81 3.35
CA VAL A 184 19.31 3.90 2.39
C VAL A 184 18.85 5.14 3.13
N SER A 185 19.40 6.30 2.80
CA SER A 185 18.99 7.55 3.45
C SER A 185 17.56 7.95 3.05
N TYR A 186 16.77 8.38 4.02
CA TYR A 186 15.40 8.82 3.82
C TYR A 186 15.04 9.97 4.75
N THR A 187 13.91 10.59 4.52
CA THR A 187 13.32 11.62 5.39
C THR A 187 11.91 11.23 5.77
N VAL A 188 11.48 11.65 6.95
CA VAL A 188 10.11 11.47 7.44
C VAL A 188 9.41 12.82 7.54
N GLY A 189 8.10 12.84 7.35
CA GLY A 189 7.30 14.05 7.35
C GLY A 189 7.38 14.81 6.03
N ARG A 190 7.13 16.11 6.10
CA ARG A 190 7.18 16.98 4.90
C ARG A 190 8.32 17.98 4.98
N GLU A 191 8.89 18.26 3.84
CA GLU A 191 9.95 19.24 3.69
C GLU A 191 9.36 20.66 3.66
N GLY A 192 10.14 21.64 4.15
CA GLY A 192 9.77 23.04 3.98
C GLY A 192 9.95 23.51 2.54
N ASN A 193 9.16 24.50 2.14
CA ASN A 193 9.22 25.08 0.79
C ASN A 193 10.62 25.55 0.39
N ALA A 194 11.39 26.07 1.33
CA ALA A 194 12.72 26.61 1.05
C ALA A 194 13.76 25.54 0.68
N LYS A 195 13.54 24.25 1.04
CA LYS A 195 14.53 23.19 0.83
C LYS A 195 14.87 22.99 -0.65
N TYR A 196 13.86 23.05 -1.51
CA TYR A 196 14.02 22.86 -2.96
C TYR A 196 13.44 24.03 -3.77
N GLY A 197 13.09 25.16 -3.12
CA GLY A 197 12.48 26.30 -3.80
C GLY A 197 11.05 26.06 -4.27
N GLU A 198 10.33 25.16 -3.63
CA GLU A 198 8.94 24.80 -3.95
C GLU A 198 7.96 25.66 -3.11
N THR A 199 6.67 25.61 -3.45
CA THR A 199 5.68 26.50 -2.83
C THR A 199 4.57 25.78 -2.07
N LEU A 200 4.42 24.46 -2.20
CA LEU A 200 3.28 23.69 -1.67
C LEU A 200 3.67 22.41 -0.90
N ASN A 201 4.95 22.16 -0.70
CA ASN A 201 5.42 20.95 0.01
C ASN A 201 5.52 21.14 1.54
N GLY A 202 5.64 22.34 2.04
CA GLY A 202 5.62 22.66 3.47
C GLY A 202 4.21 22.61 4.08
N ILE A 203 4.11 23.05 5.33
CA ILE A 203 2.82 23.21 6.02
C ILE A 203 1.92 24.14 5.21
N VAL A 204 0.67 23.76 5.01
CA VAL A 204 -0.35 24.56 4.33
C VAL A 204 -1.49 24.84 5.29
N THR A 205 -1.59 26.08 5.75
CA THR A 205 -2.58 26.53 6.75
C THR A 205 -3.83 27.14 6.10
N THR A 206 -3.81 27.39 4.79
CA THR A 206 -4.83 28.16 4.07
C THR A 206 -5.67 27.30 3.10
N THR A 207 -5.56 25.96 3.17
CA THR A 207 -6.35 25.06 2.34
C THR A 207 -7.84 25.16 2.65
N LYS A 208 -8.69 25.14 1.61
CA LYS A 208 -10.14 25.05 1.74
C LYS A 208 -10.62 23.59 1.96
N HIS A 209 -9.74 22.62 1.71
CA HIS A 209 -10.05 21.21 1.86
C HIS A 209 -9.52 20.68 3.18
N SER A 210 -10.09 19.59 3.66
CA SER A 210 -9.68 18.92 4.89
C SER A 210 -9.76 19.80 6.15
N GLN A 211 -10.69 20.73 6.16
CA GLN A 211 -11.06 21.54 7.31
C GLN A 211 -12.37 21.04 7.91
N PHE A 212 -12.51 21.15 9.22
CA PHE A 212 -13.80 20.88 9.87
C PHE A 212 -14.81 21.97 9.52
N GLU A 213 -15.94 21.59 8.95
CA GLU A 213 -17.05 22.51 8.66
C GLU A 213 -17.78 22.99 9.92
N LYS A 214 -17.65 22.23 11.01
CA LYS A 214 -18.25 22.53 12.31
C LYS A 214 -17.19 22.47 13.39
N LYS A 215 -17.40 23.23 14.46
CA LYS A 215 -16.58 23.09 15.67
C LYS A 215 -16.81 21.70 16.26
N ILE A 216 -15.73 20.95 16.40
CA ILE A 216 -15.72 19.63 17.05
C ILE A 216 -14.98 19.77 18.35
N ASP A 217 -15.58 19.25 19.42
CA ASP A 217 -14.92 19.22 20.71
C ASP A 217 -13.80 18.18 20.67
N PRO A 218 -12.55 18.57 20.95
CA PRO A 218 -11.40 17.66 20.84
C PRO A 218 -11.21 16.78 22.08
N TYR A 219 -11.99 16.95 23.13
CA TYR A 219 -11.79 16.29 24.41
C TYR A 219 -12.58 14.98 24.53
N LYS A 220 -12.07 14.02 25.32
CA LYS A 220 -12.75 12.73 25.57
C LYS A 220 -14.11 12.92 26.25
N THR A 221 -14.17 13.88 27.20
CA THR A 221 -15.44 14.34 27.78
C THR A 221 -15.72 15.73 27.23
N PRO A 222 -16.80 15.93 26.47
CA PRO A 222 -17.10 17.22 25.87
C PRO A 222 -17.06 18.38 26.86
N GLY A 223 -16.31 19.44 26.54
CA GLY A 223 -16.15 20.63 27.36
C GLY A 223 -15.16 20.51 28.52
N ASP A 224 -14.54 19.35 28.74
CA ASP A 224 -13.57 19.15 29.81
C ASP A 224 -12.13 18.94 29.26
N PRO A 225 -11.28 19.97 29.26
CA PRO A 225 -9.89 19.84 28.84
C PRO A 225 -9.06 18.85 29.68
N ASN A 226 -9.44 18.60 30.93
CA ASN A 226 -8.72 17.68 31.80
C ASN A 226 -8.98 16.20 31.44
N SER A 227 -10.00 15.92 30.65
CA SER A 227 -10.29 14.57 30.18
C SER A 227 -9.29 14.07 29.13
N GLY A 228 -8.45 14.95 28.61
CA GLY A 228 -7.48 14.67 27.54
C GLY A 228 -8.12 14.64 26.15
N LEU A 229 -7.27 14.63 25.13
CA LEU A 229 -7.68 14.67 23.73
C LEU A 229 -8.19 13.31 23.24
N ILE A 230 -9.13 13.31 22.30
CA ILE A 230 -9.57 12.12 21.58
C ILE A 230 -8.44 11.63 20.66
N PHE A 231 -8.49 10.33 20.31
CA PHE A 231 -7.49 9.73 19.44
C PHE A 231 -7.38 10.47 18.09
N GLY A 232 -6.14 10.76 17.69
CA GLY A 232 -5.85 11.43 16.42
C GLY A 232 -5.88 12.95 16.48
N VAL A 233 -6.15 13.55 17.65
CA VAL A 233 -6.04 15.00 17.88
C VAL A 233 -4.73 15.28 18.62
N SER A 234 -4.01 16.32 18.18
CA SER A 234 -2.81 16.85 18.84
C SER A 234 -3.06 18.27 19.33
N ASP A 235 -2.43 18.64 20.42
CA ASP A 235 -2.35 20.02 20.95
C ASP A 235 -1.12 20.78 20.41
N GLU A 236 -0.30 20.12 19.60
CA GLU A 236 0.84 20.76 18.96
C GLU A 236 0.38 21.86 18.00
N ALA A 237 1.11 22.97 18.01
CA ALA A 237 0.87 24.04 17.05
C ALA A 237 1.09 23.57 15.62
N ILE A 238 0.21 23.96 14.71
CA ILE A 238 0.29 23.58 13.28
C ILE A 238 1.63 24.03 12.66
N GLY A 239 2.21 25.11 13.17
CA GLY A 239 3.42 25.73 12.63
C GLY A 239 3.13 26.76 11.54
N GLU A 240 4.19 27.35 10.99
CA GLU A 240 4.11 28.40 9.97
C GLU A 240 3.87 27.84 8.57
N ASN A 241 3.13 28.59 7.76
CA ASN A 241 2.88 28.21 6.37
C ASN A 241 4.20 28.10 5.57
N GLY A 242 4.40 26.99 4.89
CA GLY A 242 5.64 26.70 4.15
C GLY A 242 6.77 26.09 4.97
N ALA A 243 6.64 26.00 6.30
CA ALA A 243 7.65 25.38 7.16
C ALA A 243 7.67 23.84 7.02
N PRO A 244 8.81 23.18 7.33
CA PRO A 244 8.85 21.72 7.41
C PRO A 244 8.06 21.22 8.61
N SER A 245 7.63 19.94 8.55
CA SER A 245 6.97 19.28 9.67
C SER A 245 7.39 17.80 9.74
N PRO A 246 7.69 17.26 10.92
CA PRO A 246 7.93 15.82 11.10
C PRO A 246 6.64 15.01 11.10
N ALA A 247 5.47 15.65 11.14
CA ALA A 247 4.19 14.97 11.17
C ALA A 247 3.96 14.20 9.87
N ILE A 248 3.50 12.97 10.02
CA ILE A 248 3.06 12.12 8.90
C ILE A 248 1.60 12.40 8.55
N GLN A 249 1.16 11.89 7.40
CA GLN A 249 -0.23 11.99 6.99
C GLN A 249 -1.17 11.33 8.00
N ALA A 250 -2.31 11.97 8.26
CA ALA A 250 -3.36 11.40 9.08
C ALA A 250 -3.97 10.15 8.41
N PHE A 251 -4.33 9.17 9.24
CA PHE A 251 -4.98 7.95 8.78
C PHE A 251 -6.46 8.22 8.48
N ALA A 252 -6.94 7.62 7.38
CA ALA A 252 -8.35 7.57 7.05
C ALA A 252 -8.87 6.15 7.24
N PHE A 253 -9.88 5.97 8.09
CA PHE A 253 -10.55 4.69 8.27
C PHE A 253 -11.65 4.55 7.24
N ARG A 254 -11.61 3.47 6.44
CA ARG A 254 -12.61 3.18 5.41
C ARG A 254 -13.27 1.85 5.70
N ASN A 255 -14.59 1.85 5.73
CA ASN A 255 -15.40 0.66 5.94
C ASN A 255 -16.23 0.40 4.69
N ASN A 256 -16.27 -0.86 4.27
CA ASN A 256 -17.16 -1.31 3.22
C ASN A 256 -18.40 -1.93 3.84
N PHE A 257 -19.55 -1.52 3.35
CA PHE A 257 -20.84 -2.03 3.79
C PHE A 257 -21.52 -2.78 2.65
N THR A 258 -22.15 -3.90 2.96
CA THR A 258 -23.01 -4.64 2.04
C THR A 258 -24.43 -4.65 2.56
N LYS A 259 -25.41 -4.71 1.65
CA LYS A 259 -26.82 -4.97 1.96
C LYS A 259 -27.14 -6.47 1.97
N THR A 260 -26.20 -7.27 1.51
CA THR A 260 -26.31 -8.73 1.44
C THR A 260 -25.42 -9.31 2.53
N PRO A 261 -25.95 -10.07 3.50
CA PRO A 261 -25.18 -10.72 4.54
C PRO A 261 -24.25 -11.79 3.98
#